data_93b833e10c15d26f05a8713acdc05c3b
#
_entry.id   93b833e10c15d26f05a8713acdc05c3b
#
_cell.length_a   1.000
_cell.length_b   1.000
_cell.length_c   1.000
_cell.angle_alpha   90.00
_cell.angle_beta   90.00
_cell.angle_gamma   90.00
#
_symmetry.space_group_name_H-M   'P 1'
#
loop_
_entity.id
_entity.type
_entity.pdbx_description
1 polymer ?
#
loop_
_entity_poly.entity_id
_entity_poly.type
_entity_poly.pdbx_seq_one_letter_code
_entity_poly.pdbx_strand_id
1 'polypeptide(L)'
;MVSLARLPILLLAALLAACSINAVDLPAPPPLTDQAYRLDTGDKVSLQVFGQADLAGQFDVGADGALMLPLIGRLAVRGLTVEETAAQAGQRYGKLMVDPKVTADIAAYRAIYVLGEVNRAGNFPYSPGLRVQQAVAIAGGFTRRAVTDHIVLVRPTAGGLTRYAVDLNDLIQPGDTLDVQRRVF
;
A
#
# COMPACT_ATOMS: atom_id res chain seq x y z
N MET A 1 -39.02 15.09 49.19
CA MET A 1 -39.68 14.55 47.97
C MET A 1 -38.90 15.08 46.77
N VAL A 2 -37.90 14.36 46.30
CA VAL A 2 -37.06 14.77 45.18
C VAL A 2 -37.66 14.12 43.92
N SER A 3 -38.01 14.99 42.95
CA SER A 3 -38.74 14.66 41.75
C SER A 3 -37.97 13.69 40.82
N LEU A 4 -38.50 12.46 40.65
CA LEU A 4 -37.97 11.37 39.80
C LEU A 4 -38.05 11.63 38.29
N ALA A 5 -38.46 12.84 37.84
CA ALA A 5 -38.76 13.12 36.44
C ALA A 5 -37.55 13.65 35.59
N ARG A 6 -36.37 13.80 36.22
CA ARG A 6 -35.18 14.39 35.51
C ARG A 6 -34.12 13.37 35.07
N LEU A 7 -34.31 12.08 35.38
CA LEU A 7 -33.34 11.02 35.08
C LEU A 7 -33.27 10.59 33.60
N PRO A 8 -34.36 10.58 32.80
CA PRO A 8 -34.31 10.09 31.42
C PRO A 8 -33.67 11.08 30.42
N ILE A 9 -33.61 12.40 30.73
CA ILE A 9 -33.07 13.41 29.83
C ILE A 9 -31.54 13.41 29.84
N LEU A 10 -30.90 13.08 30.95
CA LEU A 10 -29.44 12.99 31.07
C LEU A 10 -28.87 11.73 30.38
N LEU A 11 -29.65 10.66 30.28
CA LEU A 11 -29.23 9.42 29.61
C LEU A 11 -29.28 9.55 28.07
N LEU A 12 -30.16 10.38 27.53
CA LEU A 12 -30.30 10.60 26.08
C LEU A 12 -29.19 11.53 25.52
N ALA A 13 -28.66 12.44 26.36
CA ALA A 13 -27.58 13.32 25.97
C ALA A 13 -26.20 12.62 25.86
N ALA A 14 -26.02 11.49 26.55
CA ALA A 14 -24.78 10.72 26.52
C ALA A 14 -24.63 9.84 25.24
N LEU A 15 -25.72 9.58 24.50
CA LEU A 15 -25.70 8.73 23.29
C LEU A 15 -25.34 9.49 22.00
N LEU A 16 -25.27 10.82 22.04
CA LEU A 16 -24.97 11.66 20.85
C LEU A 16 -23.48 12.03 20.72
N ALA A 17 -22.62 11.57 21.64
CA ALA A 17 -21.18 11.87 21.61
C ALA A 17 -20.34 10.81 20.85
N ALA A 18 -20.96 9.91 20.10
CA ALA A 18 -20.24 8.87 19.38
C ALA A 18 -20.09 9.23 17.90
N CYS A 19 -18.84 9.27 17.48
CA CYS A 19 -18.32 9.15 16.11
C CYS A 19 -18.25 10.42 15.24
N SER A 20 -17.36 11.34 15.59
CA SER A 20 -16.59 12.02 14.56
C SER A 20 -15.10 11.71 14.79
N ILE A 21 -14.60 10.68 14.13
CA ILE A 21 -13.15 10.43 14.02
C ILE A 21 -12.63 11.49 13.06
N ASN A 22 -12.13 12.59 13.62
CA ASN A 22 -11.43 13.61 12.85
C ASN A 22 -10.05 13.06 12.47
N ALA A 23 -9.53 13.41 11.31
CA ALA A 23 -8.18 13.01 10.88
C ALA A 23 -7.08 13.43 11.88
N VAL A 24 -7.36 14.42 12.71
CA VAL A 24 -6.49 14.92 13.78
C VAL A 24 -6.25 13.88 14.90
N ASP A 25 -7.18 12.92 15.10
CA ASP A 25 -7.08 11.88 16.14
C ASP A 25 -6.41 10.61 15.65
N LEU A 26 -5.95 10.55 14.39
CA LEU A 26 -5.26 9.38 13.84
C LEU A 26 -3.78 9.40 14.21
N PRO A 27 -3.17 8.22 14.47
CA PRO A 27 -1.73 8.12 14.72
C PRO A 27 -0.92 8.47 13.46
N ALA A 28 0.31 8.93 13.66
CA ALA A 28 1.28 9.02 12.56
C ALA A 28 1.68 7.61 12.09
N PRO A 29 2.02 7.43 10.80
CA PRO A 29 2.52 6.15 10.32
C PRO A 29 3.87 5.82 10.98
N PRO A 30 4.18 4.52 11.19
CA PRO A 30 5.49 4.13 11.67
C PRO A 30 6.57 4.60 10.68
N PRO A 31 7.75 5.01 11.18
CA PRO A 31 8.84 5.41 10.32
C PRO A 31 9.20 4.28 9.36
N LEU A 32 9.48 4.63 8.10
CA LEU A 32 9.96 3.66 7.14
C LEU A 32 11.38 3.26 7.57
N THR A 33 11.52 2.02 8.00
CA THR A 33 12.84 1.43 8.28
C THR A 33 13.53 1.10 6.95
N ASP A 34 14.86 1.15 6.95
CA ASP A 34 15.71 0.78 5.80
C ASP A 34 15.70 -0.76 5.58
N GLN A 35 14.51 -1.33 5.52
CA GLN A 35 14.30 -2.76 5.26
C GLN A 35 14.11 -2.97 3.77
N ALA A 36 14.71 -4.04 3.25
CA ALA A 36 14.51 -4.47 1.89
C ALA A 36 13.01 -4.63 1.59
N TYR A 37 12.60 -4.12 0.42
CA TYR A 37 11.21 -4.21 -0.01
C TYR A 37 10.76 -5.67 -0.12
N ARG A 38 9.55 -5.94 0.35
CA ARG A 38 8.94 -7.27 0.27
C ARG A 38 7.79 -7.26 -0.72
N LEU A 39 7.84 -8.22 -1.63
CA LEU A 39 6.85 -8.40 -2.68
C LEU A 39 5.47 -8.68 -2.11
N ASP A 40 4.46 -8.14 -2.79
CA ASP A 40 3.06 -8.41 -2.49
C ASP A 40 2.23 -8.39 -3.78
N THR A 41 0.97 -8.79 -3.67
CA THR A 41 0.01 -8.82 -4.78
C THR A 41 -0.01 -7.50 -5.56
N GLY A 42 0.07 -7.60 -6.88
CA GLY A 42 0.06 -6.46 -7.80
C GLY A 42 1.45 -5.90 -8.13
N ASP A 43 2.51 -6.36 -7.47
CA ASP A 43 3.88 -6.06 -7.90
C ASP A 43 4.21 -6.83 -9.18
N LYS A 44 5.11 -6.26 -9.99
CA LYS A 44 5.63 -6.91 -11.19
C LYS A 44 7.13 -7.14 -11.03
N VAL A 45 7.55 -8.38 -11.22
CA VAL A 45 8.94 -8.83 -11.08
C VAL A 45 9.51 -9.16 -12.45
N SER A 46 10.67 -8.62 -12.77
CA SER A 46 11.50 -9.06 -13.90
C SER A 46 12.40 -10.18 -13.41
N LEU A 47 12.34 -11.33 -14.05
CA LEU A 47 13.18 -12.49 -13.72
C LEU A 47 13.99 -12.87 -14.95
N GLN A 48 15.27 -13.17 -14.75
CA GLN A 48 16.17 -13.59 -15.79
C GLN A 48 16.89 -14.87 -15.35
N VAL A 49 17.01 -15.82 -16.29
CA VAL A 49 17.79 -17.03 -16.12
C VAL A 49 18.91 -17.00 -17.15
N PHE A 50 20.17 -16.92 -16.69
CA PHE A 50 21.32 -16.78 -17.58
C PHE A 50 21.39 -17.93 -18.58
N GLY A 51 21.56 -17.60 -19.86
CA GLY A 51 21.62 -18.57 -20.96
C GLY A 51 20.27 -19.17 -21.36
N GLN A 52 19.14 -18.72 -20.78
CA GLN A 52 17.79 -19.25 -21.04
C GLN A 52 16.81 -18.11 -21.29
N ALA A 53 16.85 -17.51 -22.47
CA ALA A 53 16.01 -16.35 -22.83
C ALA A 53 14.50 -16.68 -22.74
N ASP A 54 14.11 -17.91 -23.03
CA ASP A 54 12.72 -18.36 -23.00
C ASP A 54 12.14 -18.44 -21.57
N LEU A 55 12.98 -18.39 -20.55
CA LEU A 55 12.58 -18.37 -19.14
C LEU A 55 12.61 -16.97 -18.54
N ALA A 56 13.15 -16.00 -19.27
CA ALA A 56 13.21 -14.60 -18.86
C ALA A 56 11.90 -13.89 -19.17
N GLY A 57 11.53 -12.93 -18.31
CA GLY A 57 10.33 -12.13 -18.54
C GLY A 57 9.92 -11.30 -17.35
N GLN A 58 8.79 -10.61 -17.51
CA GLN A 58 8.12 -9.90 -16.45
C GLN A 58 6.90 -10.69 -16.00
N PHE A 59 6.75 -10.87 -14.70
CA PHE A 59 5.70 -11.70 -14.11
C PHE A 59 4.98 -10.90 -13.02
N ASP A 60 3.65 -10.91 -13.05
CA ASP A 60 2.83 -10.25 -12.04
C ASP A 60 2.68 -11.15 -10.81
N VAL A 61 2.80 -10.57 -9.62
CA VAL A 61 2.45 -11.24 -8.38
C VAL A 61 0.93 -11.33 -8.29
N GLY A 62 0.41 -12.53 -8.46
CA GLY A 62 -1.02 -12.81 -8.48
C GLY A 62 -1.72 -12.55 -7.14
N ALA A 63 -3.05 -12.63 -7.14
CA ALA A 63 -3.88 -12.45 -5.93
C ALA A 63 -3.54 -13.47 -4.84
N ASP A 64 -3.03 -14.63 -5.21
CA ASP A 64 -2.55 -15.69 -4.31
C ASP A 64 -1.14 -15.42 -3.75
N GLY A 65 -0.50 -14.31 -4.15
CA GLY A 65 0.85 -13.94 -3.73
C GLY A 65 1.94 -14.78 -4.40
N ALA A 66 1.70 -15.26 -5.61
CA ALA A 66 2.65 -16.10 -6.34
C ALA A 66 2.94 -15.55 -7.73
N LEU A 67 4.14 -15.87 -8.24
CA LEU A 67 4.51 -15.73 -9.65
C LEU A 67 4.18 -17.04 -10.40
N MET A 68 3.79 -16.90 -11.67
CA MET A 68 3.64 -18.02 -12.59
C MET A 68 4.83 -18.04 -13.53
N LEU A 69 5.78 -18.95 -13.26
CA LEU A 69 7.06 -19.03 -13.99
C LEU A 69 7.06 -20.19 -14.98
N PRO A 70 7.66 -20.02 -16.16
CA PRO A 70 7.82 -21.11 -17.13
C PRO A 70 8.51 -22.34 -16.48
N LEU A 71 8.14 -23.53 -16.89
CA LEU A 71 8.64 -24.85 -16.46
C LEU A 71 8.44 -25.20 -14.98
N ILE A 72 8.59 -24.24 -14.06
CA ILE A 72 8.51 -24.50 -12.59
C ILE A 72 7.16 -24.14 -11.99
N GLY A 73 6.28 -23.52 -12.81
CA GLY A 73 4.92 -23.20 -12.42
C GLY A 73 4.84 -22.15 -11.30
N ARG A 74 3.94 -22.39 -10.35
CA ARG A 74 3.61 -21.45 -9.26
C ARG A 74 4.75 -21.35 -8.23
N LEU A 75 5.26 -20.14 -8.00
CA LEU A 75 6.26 -19.79 -6.97
C LEU A 75 5.65 -18.77 -6.00
N ALA A 76 5.42 -19.16 -4.73
CA ALA A 76 4.93 -18.23 -3.71
C ALA A 76 6.02 -17.21 -3.35
N VAL A 77 5.73 -15.92 -3.49
CA VAL A 77 6.71 -14.84 -3.31
C VAL A 77 6.23 -13.72 -2.38
N ARG A 78 4.97 -13.74 -1.94
CA ARG A 78 4.46 -12.74 -0.99
C ARG A 78 5.31 -12.71 0.27
N GLY A 79 5.79 -11.51 0.64
CA GLY A 79 6.64 -11.29 1.80
C GLY A 79 8.12 -11.61 1.59
N LEU A 80 8.51 -12.10 0.41
CA LEU A 80 9.92 -12.30 0.03
C LEU A 80 10.52 -11.02 -0.56
N THR A 81 11.83 -10.87 -0.46
CA THR A 81 12.57 -9.90 -1.26
C THR A 81 12.81 -10.42 -2.68
N VAL A 82 13.32 -9.59 -3.58
CA VAL A 82 13.67 -10.03 -4.94
C VAL A 82 14.81 -11.03 -4.92
N GLU A 83 15.78 -10.86 -4.01
CA GLU A 83 16.91 -11.78 -3.84
C GLU A 83 16.45 -13.15 -3.33
N GLU A 84 15.57 -13.17 -2.32
CA GLU A 84 14.96 -14.40 -1.80
C GLU A 84 14.14 -15.10 -2.90
N THR A 85 13.44 -14.32 -3.73
CA THR A 85 12.66 -14.83 -4.87
C THR A 85 13.57 -15.46 -5.93
N ALA A 86 14.67 -14.78 -6.31
CA ALA A 86 15.66 -15.31 -7.24
C ALA A 86 16.28 -16.62 -6.72
N ALA A 87 16.64 -16.67 -5.44
CA ALA A 87 17.19 -17.86 -4.80
C ALA A 87 16.21 -19.05 -4.84
N GLN A 88 14.93 -18.81 -4.50
CA GLN A 88 13.90 -19.86 -4.57
C GLN A 88 13.64 -20.33 -6.00
N ALA A 89 13.59 -19.41 -6.97
CA ALA A 89 13.46 -19.77 -8.38
C ALA A 89 14.65 -20.60 -8.84
N GLY A 90 15.87 -20.19 -8.48
CA GLY A 90 17.11 -20.94 -8.78
C GLY A 90 17.10 -22.37 -8.23
N GLN A 91 16.65 -22.56 -6.99
CA GLN A 91 16.51 -23.90 -6.41
C GLN A 91 15.52 -24.79 -7.18
N ARG A 92 14.43 -24.21 -7.68
CA ARG A 92 13.44 -24.97 -8.48
C ARG A 92 13.97 -25.28 -9.87
N TYR A 93 14.58 -24.31 -10.55
CA TYR A 93 15.21 -24.52 -11.85
C TYR A 93 16.38 -25.51 -11.78
N GLY A 94 17.13 -25.55 -10.66
CA GLY A 94 18.21 -26.49 -10.41
C GLY A 94 17.80 -27.99 -10.41
N LYS A 95 16.49 -28.27 -10.31
CA LYS A 95 15.95 -29.62 -10.50
C LYS A 95 15.80 -30.01 -11.97
N LEU A 96 15.83 -29.04 -12.87
CA LEU A 96 15.60 -29.20 -14.30
C LEU A 96 16.87 -28.95 -15.14
N MET A 97 17.80 -28.15 -14.61
CA MET A 97 19.03 -27.77 -15.31
C MET A 97 20.20 -27.63 -14.33
N VAL A 98 21.42 -27.71 -14.85
CA VAL A 98 22.63 -27.62 -14.03
C VAL A 98 22.99 -26.18 -13.77
N ASP A 99 23.20 -25.82 -12.49
CA ASP A 99 23.70 -24.53 -12.00
C ASP A 99 23.02 -23.28 -12.63
N PRO A 100 21.66 -23.15 -12.55
CA PRO A 100 20.96 -22.00 -13.10
C PRO A 100 21.34 -20.72 -12.34
N LYS A 101 21.78 -19.70 -13.06
CA LYS A 101 21.99 -18.35 -12.52
C LYS A 101 20.72 -17.55 -12.72
N VAL A 102 20.00 -17.28 -11.63
CA VAL A 102 18.73 -16.55 -11.66
C VAL A 102 18.91 -15.20 -10.98
N THR A 103 18.45 -14.13 -11.64
CA THR A 103 18.33 -12.80 -11.06
C THR A 103 16.88 -12.34 -11.11
N ALA A 104 16.49 -11.53 -10.14
CA ALA A 104 15.17 -10.91 -10.10
C ALA A 104 15.27 -9.45 -9.68
N ASP A 105 14.47 -8.60 -10.29
CA ASP A 105 14.36 -7.18 -10.01
C ASP A 105 12.89 -6.76 -10.01
N ILE A 106 12.56 -5.63 -9.37
CA ILE A 106 11.22 -5.07 -9.43
C ILE A 106 11.04 -4.32 -10.74
N ALA A 107 10.20 -4.84 -11.63
CA ALA A 107 9.85 -4.17 -12.89
C ALA A 107 8.83 -3.04 -12.67
N ALA A 108 7.86 -3.25 -11.77
CA ALA A 108 6.93 -2.21 -11.33
C ALA A 108 6.40 -2.55 -9.93
N TYR A 109 6.27 -1.52 -9.12
CA TYR A 109 5.60 -1.63 -7.82
C TYR A 109 4.09 -1.58 -8.02
N ARG A 110 3.33 -2.19 -7.10
CA ARG A 110 1.87 -2.02 -7.07
C ARG A 110 1.52 -0.54 -6.92
N ALA A 111 0.41 -0.15 -7.56
CA ALA A 111 -0.04 1.23 -7.60
C ALA A 111 -0.39 1.78 -6.21
N ILE A 112 -0.30 3.10 -6.07
CA ILE A 112 -0.94 3.87 -5.01
C ILE A 112 -2.30 4.37 -5.48
N TYR A 113 -3.16 4.72 -4.54
CA TYR A 113 -4.47 5.29 -4.81
C TYR A 113 -4.57 6.68 -4.19
N VAL A 114 -5.12 7.64 -4.93
CA VAL A 114 -5.38 8.99 -4.43
C VAL A 114 -6.86 9.28 -4.64
N LEU A 115 -7.56 9.56 -3.55
CA LEU A 115 -9.00 9.72 -3.50
C LEU A 115 -9.37 11.06 -2.85
N GLY A 116 -10.65 11.43 -2.93
CA GLY A 116 -11.21 12.61 -2.29
C GLY A 116 -10.98 13.90 -3.09
N GLU A 117 -10.65 15.00 -2.40
CA GLU A 117 -10.61 16.36 -2.96
C GLU A 117 -9.28 16.63 -3.72
N VAL A 118 -9.03 15.84 -4.77
CA VAL A 118 -7.97 16.04 -5.76
C VAL A 118 -8.60 16.18 -7.16
N ASN A 119 -7.89 16.80 -8.09
CA ASN A 119 -8.44 17.06 -9.43
C ASN A 119 -8.61 15.79 -10.26
N ARG A 120 -7.79 14.75 -10.03
CA ARG A 120 -7.86 13.45 -10.71
C ARG A 120 -7.70 12.33 -9.69
N ALA A 121 -8.80 11.91 -9.09
CA ALA A 121 -8.81 10.71 -8.25
C ALA A 121 -8.57 9.46 -9.09
N GLY A 122 -7.82 8.49 -8.55
CA GLY A 122 -7.53 7.24 -9.25
C GLY A 122 -6.31 6.51 -8.70
N ASN A 123 -5.81 5.55 -9.48
CA ASN A 123 -4.58 4.83 -9.19
C ASN A 123 -3.40 5.44 -9.98
N PHE A 124 -2.24 5.47 -9.35
CA PHE A 124 -1.02 6.05 -9.92
C PHE A 124 0.18 5.13 -9.68
N PRO A 125 1.16 5.13 -10.59
CA PRO A 125 2.38 4.34 -10.39
C PRO A 125 3.15 4.85 -9.17
N TYR A 126 3.71 3.92 -8.42
CA TYR A 126 4.61 4.23 -7.33
C TYR A 126 6.06 4.29 -7.82
N SER A 127 6.85 5.18 -7.22
CA SER A 127 8.30 5.23 -7.36
C SER A 127 8.95 5.30 -5.98
N PRO A 128 10.10 4.64 -5.75
CA PRO A 128 10.81 4.71 -4.48
C PRO A 128 11.07 6.15 -4.02
N GLY A 129 10.79 6.43 -2.76
CA GLY A 129 10.94 7.77 -2.19
C GLY A 129 9.76 8.71 -2.46
N LEU A 130 8.66 8.23 -3.04
CA LEU A 130 7.47 9.02 -3.31
C LEU A 130 6.87 9.59 -2.00
N ARG A 131 6.59 10.90 -2.01
CA ARG A 131 5.97 11.60 -0.89
C ARG A 131 4.52 11.95 -1.18
N VAL A 132 3.75 12.21 -0.12
CA VAL A 132 2.35 12.63 -0.20
C VAL A 132 2.15 13.80 -1.16
N GLN A 133 2.97 14.87 -1.06
CA GLN A 133 2.87 16.04 -1.95
C GLN A 133 3.06 15.67 -3.43
N GLN A 134 3.97 14.73 -3.74
CA GLN A 134 4.23 14.30 -5.11
C GLN A 134 3.05 13.49 -5.65
N ALA A 135 2.49 12.59 -4.84
CA ALA A 135 1.31 11.82 -5.21
C ALA A 135 0.09 12.73 -5.48
N VAL A 136 -0.11 13.75 -4.65
CA VAL A 136 -1.15 14.76 -4.87
C VAL A 136 -0.88 15.56 -6.15
N ALA A 137 0.38 15.95 -6.42
CA ALA A 137 0.75 16.64 -7.64
C ALA A 137 0.48 15.80 -8.91
N ILE A 138 0.81 14.50 -8.88
CA ILE A 138 0.51 13.55 -9.97
C ILE A 138 -1.01 13.43 -10.17
N ALA A 139 -1.81 13.49 -9.09
CA ALA A 139 -3.27 13.53 -9.12
C ALA A 139 -3.85 14.90 -9.56
N GLY A 140 -2.99 15.82 -10.06
CA GLY A 140 -3.40 17.13 -10.58
C GLY A 140 -3.58 18.21 -9.51
N GLY A 141 -3.12 17.95 -8.28
CA GLY A 141 -3.22 18.88 -7.15
C GLY A 141 -4.56 18.82 -6.40
N PHE A 142 -4.65 19.58 -5.35
CA PHE A 142 -5.85 19.71 -4.51
C PHE A 142 -6.97 20.49 -5.20
N THR A 143 -8.21 20.15 -4.89
CA THR A 143 -9.36 21.02 -5.22
C THR A 143 -9.45 22.21 -4.25
N ARG A 144 -10.29 23.19 -4.56
CA ARG A 144 -10.53 24.34 -3.67
C ARG A 144 -11.16 23.96 -2.33
N ARG A 145 -11.72 22.78 -2.21
CA ARG A 145 -12.41 22.27 -1.02
C ARG A 145 -11.58 21.33 -0.19
N ALA A 146 -10.36 21.05 -0.62
CA ALA A 146 -9.47 20.11 0.06
C ALA A 146 -9.04 20.64 1.43
N VAL A 147 -8.96 19.75 2.40
CA VAL A 147 -8.17 19.90 3.62
C VAL A 147 -6.73 19.55 3.24
N THR A 148 -5.81 20.50 3.43
CA THR A 148 -4.43 20.36 2.95
C THR A 148 -3.41 20.12 4.06
N ASP A 149 -3.81 20.30 5.30
CA ASP A 149 -2.99 20.16 6.51
C ASP A 149 -3.08 18.76 7.13
N HIS A 150 -4.12 17.99 6.80
CA HIS A 150 -4.31 16.64 7.30
C HIS A 150 -4.83 15.72 6.18
N ILE A 151 -3.98 14.80 5.74
CA ILE A 151 -4.36 13.80 4.74
C ILE A 151 -4.44 12.45 5.46
N VAL A 152 -5.46 11.68 5.15
CA VAL A 152 -5.61 10.33 5.69
C VAL A 152 -4.89 9.35 4.77
N LEU A 153 -3.90 8.65 5.32
CA LEU A 153 -3.27 7.51 4.67
C LEU A 153 -3.94 6.24 5.15
N VAL A 154 -4.39 5.41 4.22
CA VAL A 154 -4.88 4.06 4.52
C VAL A 154 -3.86 3.06 3.98
N ARG A 155 -3.27 2.29 4.87
CA ARG A 155 -2.23 1.30 4.55
C ARG A 155 -2.70 -0.12 4.83
N PRO A 156 -2.58 -1.05 3.87
CA PRO A 156 -2.75 -2.46 4.12
C PRO A 156 -1.67 -2.97 5.10
N THR A 157 -2.08 -3.65 6.16
CA THR A 157 -1.21 -4.29 7.15
C THR A 157 -1.63 -5.73 7.35
N ALA A 158 -0.82 -6.52 8.05
CA ALA A 158 -1.19 -7.90 8.39
C ALA A 158 -2.52 -8.00 9.19
N GLY A 159 -2.87 -6.94 9.92
CA GLY A 159 -4.12 -6.85 10.70
C GLY A 159 -5.31 -6.26 9.93
N GLY A 160 -5.16 -5.93 8.63
CA GLY A 160 -6.18 -5.28 7.82
C GLY A 160 -5.78 -3.87 7.38
N LEU A 161 -6.75 -3.01 7.14
CA LEU A 161 -6.51 -1.62 6.74
C LEU A 161 -6.32 -0.73 7.97
N THR A 162 -5.18 -0.09 8.09
CA THR A 162 -4.88 0.88 9.16
C THR A 162 -4.86 2.29 8.61
N ARG A 163 -5.44 3.22 9.36
CA ARG A 163 -5.53 4.64 8.99
C ARG A 163 -4.53 5.45 9.79
N TYR A 164 -3.86 6.39 9.13
CA TYR A 164 -2.86 7.29 9.69
C TYR A 164 -3.15 8.73 9.26
N ALA A 165 -2.76 9.69 10.10
CA ALA A 165 -2.64 11.08 9.69
C ALA A 165 -1.25 11.29 9.10
N VAL A 166 -1.16 11.92 7.93
CA VAL A 166 0.10 12.19 7.25
C VAL A 166 0.18 13.63 6.78
N ASP A 167 1.42 14.14 6.77
CA ASP A 167 1.77 15.44 6.22
C ASP A 167 2.27 15.32 4.77
N LEU A 168 2.37 16.46 4.08
CA LEU A 168 2.80 16.54 2.68
C LEU A 168 4.22 15.97 2.44
N ASN A 169 5.07 16.02 3.46
CA ASN A 169 6.46 15.54 3.38
C ASN A 169 6.63 14.06 3.72
N ASP A 170 5.58 13.41 4.22
CA ASP A 170 5.65 12.00 4.60
C ASP A 170 5.84 11.10 3.38
N LEU A 171 6.59 10.02 3.60
CA LEU A 171 6.81 8.99 2.60
C LEU A 171 5.63 8.03 2.56
N ILE A 172 5.24 7.64 1.36
CA ILE A 172 4.21 6.63 1.11
C ILE A 172 4.84 5.34 0.60
N GLN A 173 4.09 4.26 0.69
CA GLN A 173 4.51 2.92 0.26
C GLN A 173 3.64 2.42 -0.90
N PRO A 174 4.13 1.44 -1.68
CA PRO A 174 3.30 0.76 -2.67
C PRO A 174 2.03 0.18 -2.03
N GLY A 175 0.88 0.41 -2.67
CA GLY A 175 -0.42 -0.04 -2.19
C GLY A 175 -1.10 0.88 -1.17
N ASP A 176 -0.47 1.99 -0.77
CA ASP A 176 -1.11 3.00 0.08
C ASP A 176 -2.25 3.71 -0.65
N THR A 177 -3.26 4.10 0.10
CA THR A 177 -4.36 4.95 -0.36
C THR A 177 -4.30 6.29 0.39
N LEU A 178 -4.19 7.38 -0.33
CA LEU A 178 -4.33 8.74 0.18
C LEU A 178 -5.78 9.19 0.02
N ASP A 179 -6.42 9.58 1.10
CA ASP A 179 -7.78 10.11 1.12
C ASP A 179 -7.75 11.57 1.57
N VAL A 180 -7.91 12.47 0.60
CA VAL A 180 -7.90 13.92 0.81
C VAL A 180 -9.29 14.38 1.22
N GLN A 181 -9.42 14.76 2.48
CA GLN A 181 -10.70 15.13 3.09
C GLN A 181 -11.23 16.44 2.51
N ARG A 182 -12.55 16.56 2.54
CA ARG A 182 -13.26 17.79 2.19
C ARG A 182 -13.41 18.69 3.42
N ARG A 183 -13.20 20.01 3.26
CA ARG A 183 -13.56 20.99 4.29
C ARG A 183 -15.06 20.97 4.55
N VAL A 184 -15.42 20.81 5.81
CA VAL A 184 -16.79 21.02 6.29
C VAL A 184 -16.82 22.44 6.83
N PHE A 185 -17.66 23.26 6.24
CA PHE A 185 -17.89 24.65 6.68
C PHE A 185 -18.78 24.68 7.93
#